data_c161c959aa08979b0472387a9aa00809
#
_entry.id   c161c959aa08979b0472387a9aa00809
#
_cell.length_a   1.000
_cell.length_b   1.000
_cell.length_c   1.000
_cell.angle_alpha   90.00
_cell.angle_beta   90.00
_cell.angle_gamma   90.00
#
_symmetry.space_group_name_H-M   'P 1'
#
loop_
_entity.id
_entity.type
_entity.pdbx_description
1 polymer ?
#
loop_
_entity_poly.entity_id
_entity_poly.type
_entity_poly.pdbx_seq_one_letter_code
_entity_poly.pdbx_strand_id
1 'polypeptide(L)'
;NIEWDESISGKMNAGADKVGTVAKYVSGGQCQVGFVYTSDIYRYDGVEVAYTTDASSHKNILYPGAVVAGAKNAEVAADFLNFCSTNAEALKIFQKYGFELA
;
A
#
# COMPACT_ATOMS: atom_id res chain seq x y z
N ASN A 1 -5.95 -7.85 20.11
CA ASN A 1 -6.46 -6.51 19.84
C ASN A 1 -5.55 -5.51 20.56
N ILE A 2 -5.00 -4.57 19.84
CA ILE A 2 -4.32 -3.42 20.42
C ILE A 2 -5.42 -2.39 20.64
N GLU A 3 -5.69 -2.08 21.91
CA GLU A 3 -6.60 -0.99 22.23
C GLU A 3 -5.89 0.36 22.02
N TRP A 4 -6.64 1.31 21.49
CA TRP A 4 -6.14 2.67 21.35
C TRP A 4 -5.94 3.29 22.73
N ASP A 5 -4.72 3.73 23.01
CA ASP A 5 -4.39 4.42 24.26
C ASP A 5 -4.46 5.93 24.05
N GLU A 6 -5.47 6.54 24.61
CA GLU A 6 -5.70 7.99 24.54
C GLU A 6 -4.58 8.81 25.20
N SER A 7 -3.80 8.20 26.10
CA SER A 7 -2.67 8.89 26.75
C SER A 7 -1.54 9.21 25.77
N ILE A 8 -1.46 8.48 24.65
CA ILE A 8 -0.46 8.72 23.60
C ILE A 8 -1.04 9.49 22.40
N SER A 9 -2.34 9.71 22.35
CA SER A 9 -2.99 10.37 21.22
C SER A 9 -2.43 11.78 20.95
N GLY A 10 -2.12 12.52 21.99
CA GLY A 10 -1.49 13.84 21.88
C GLY A 10 -0.04 13.84 21.36
N LYS A 11 0.59 12.66 21.31
CA LYS A 11 1.95 12.46 20.78
C LYS A 11 1.92 11.95 19.33
N MET A 12 0.74 11.64 18.83
CA MET A 12 0.54 11.15 17.48
C MET A 12 0.13 12.29 16.56
N ASN A 13 0.85 12.44 15.48
CA ASN A 13 0.39 13.27 14.36
C ASN A 13 -0.65 12.44 13.60
N ALA A 14 -1.86 12.37 14.16
CA ALA A 14 -2.95 11.62 13.58
C ALA A 14 -3.61 12.43 12.46
N GLY A 15 -3.80 11.84 11.31
CA GLY A 15 -4.65 12.42 10.29
C GLY A 15 -3.94 12.85 9.01
N ALA A 16 -3.11 11.95 8.48
CA ALA A 16 -2.75 12.06 7.08
C ALA A 16 -3.89 11.47 6.23
N ASP A 17 -4.41 12.25 5.30
CA ASP A 17 -5.46 11.79 4.38
C ASP A 17 -4.98 10.70 3.42
N LYS A 18 -3.68 10.55 3.25
CA LYS A 18 -3.03 9.62 2.34
C LYS A 18 -1.78 9.01 2.95
N VAL A 19 -1.55 7.73 2.67
CA VAL A 19 -0.36 6.98 3.12
C VAL A 19 0.94 7.69 2.70
N GLY A 20 1.01 8.23 1.50
CA GLY A 20 2.17 9.00 1.05
C GLY A 20 2.50 10.23 1.89
N THR A 21 1.51 10.83 2.54
CA THR A 21 1.72 11.94 3.49
C THR A 21 2.39 11.43 4.77
N VAL A 22 2.04 10.24 5.25
CA VAL A 22 2.69 9.60 6.40
C VAL A 22 4.18 9.38 6.11
N ALA A 23 4.51 8.79 4.96
CA ALA A 23 5.90 8.58 4.55
C ALA A 23 6.70 9.89 4.51
N LYS A 24 6.09 10.98 4.00
CA LYS A 24 6.71 12.32 3.97
C LYS A 24 6.94 12.91 5.35
N TYR A 25 6.03 12.68 6.30
CA TYR A 25 6.22 13.15 7.69
C TYR A 25 7.42 12.46 8.35
N VAL A 26 7.60 11.17 8.09
CA VAL A 26 8.75 10.43 8.62
C VAL A 26 10.04 10.87 7.92
N SER A 27 10.08 10.88 6.60
CA SER A 27 11.28 11.30 5.83
C SER A 27 11.66 12.77 6.08
N GLY A 28 10.69 13.62 6.37
CA GLY A 28 10.90 15.03 6.73
C GLY A 28 11.22 15.27 8.22
N GLY A 29 11.32 14.22 9.03
CA GLY A 29 11.64 14.32 10.46
C GLY A 29 10.51 14.88 11.36
N GLN A 30 9.28 14.97 10.84
CA GLN A 30 8.12 15.44 11.59
C GLN A 30 7.57 14.34 12.53
N CYS A 31 7.78 13.08 12.15
CA CYS A 31 7.46 11.91 12.95
C CYS A 31 8.63 10.93 12.93
N GLN A 32 8.80 10.17 14.01
CA GLN A 32 9.84 9.15 14.14
C GLN A 32 9.44 7.84 13.47
N VAL A 33 8.14 7.55 13.44
CA VAL A 33 7.57 6.32 12.87
C VAL A 33 6.21 6.60 12.24
N GLY A 34 5.84 5.84 11.24
CA GLY A 34 4.54 5.91 10.59
C GLY A 34 4.12 4.55 10.03
N PHE A 35 2.82 4.32 9.92
CA PHE A 35 2.27 3.13 9.28
C PHE A 35 2.01 3.40 7.80
N VAL A 36 2.56 2.55 6.95
CA VAL A 36 2.43 2.60 5.50
C VAL A 36 2.28 1.18 4.95
N TYR A 37 1.90 1.04 3.69
CA TYR A 37 1.94 -0.26 3.03
C TYR A 37 3.37 -0.59 2.57
N THR A 38 3.69 -1.87 2.49
CA THR A 38 5.01 -2.34 2.00
C THR A 38 5.34 -1.74 0.63
N SER A 39 4.35 -1.61 -0.25
CA SER A 39 4.49 -1.02 -1.58
C SER A 39 4.88 0.47 -1.57
N ASP A 40 4.57 1.20 -0.51
CA ASP A 40 4.92 2.63 -0.42
C ASP A 40 6.41 2.86 -0.20
N ILE A 41 7.12 1.92 0.42
CA ILE A 41 8.56 2.03 0.68
C ILE A 41 9.36 2.18 -0.62
N TYR A 42 8.90 1.56 -1.72
CA TYR A 42 9.56 1.68 -3.02
C TYR A 42 9.35 3.03 -3.72
N ARG A 43 8.52 3.90 -3.15
CA ARG A 43 8.12 5.20 -3.73
C ARG A 43 8.68 6.39 -2.98
N TYR A 44 9.19 6.20 -1.77
CA TYR A 44 9.63 7.29 -0.90
C TYR A 44 11.03 7.03 -0.38
N ASP A 45 11.95 7.95 -0.68
CA ASP A 45 13.30 7.94 -0.14
C ASP A 45 13.32 8.43 1.31
N GLY A 46 14.34 8.02 2.05
CA GLY A 46 14.56 8.49 3.43
C GLY A 46 13.68 7.82 4.47
N VAL A 47 13.07 6.69 4.14
CA VAL A 47 12.33 5.82 5.06
C VAL A 47 12.82 4.38 4.95
N GLU A 48 12.79 3.65 6.05
CA GLU A 48 13.13 2.22 6.10
C GLU A 48 12.07 1.44 6.87
N VAL A 49 11.98 0.15 6.62
CA VAL A 49 11.06 -0.73 7.34
C VAL A 49 11.66 -1.10 8.69
N ALA A 50 11.09 -0.56 9.77
CA ALA A 50 11.46 -0.93 11.14
C ALA A 50 10.78 -2.22 11.59
N TYR A 51 9.53 -2.44 11.16
CA TYR A 51 8.75 -3.62 11.53
C TYR A 51 7.63 -3.86 10.49
N THR A 52 7.37 -5.12 10.19
CA THR A 52 6.22 -5.53 9.38
C THR A 52 5.19 -6.21 10.28
N THR A 53 3.96 -5.70 10.30
CA THR A 53 2.87 -6.26 11.09
C THR A 53 2.53 -7.67 10.62
N ASP A 54 2.19 -8.54 11.56
CA ASP A 54 1.72 -9.88 11.24
C ASP A 54 0.41 -9.83 10.43
N ALA A 55 0.31 -10.65 9.38
CA ALA A 55 -0.87 -10.71 8.52
C ALA A 55 -2.17 -11.05 9.29
N SER A 56 -2.07 -11.73 10.41
CA SER A 56 -3.22 -12.02 11.29
C SER A 56 -3.71 -10.81 12.09
N SER A 57 -2.92 -9.74 12.17
CA SER A 57 -3.25 -8.53 12.95
C SER A 57 -4.18 -7.56 12.22
N HIS A 58 -4.41 -7.75 10.93
CA HIS A 58 -5.23 -6.89 10.09
C HIS A 58 -6.06 -7.69 9.07
N LYS A 59 -7.05 -7.04 8.47
CA LYS A 59 -7.80 -7.65 7.36
C LYS A 59 -6.89 -7.81 6.15
N ASN A 60 -7.17 -8.83 5.33
CA ASN A 60 -6.43 -9.04 4.09
C ASN A 60 -6.49 -7.78 3.20
N ILE A 61 -5.32 -7.32 2.75
CA ILE A 61 -5.18 -6.12 1.93
C ILE A 61 -5.20 -6.55 0.46
N LEU A 62 -6.28 -6.22 -0.24
CA LEU A 62 -6.49 -6.58 -1.64
C LEU A 62 -6.58 -5.32 -2.50
N TYR A 63 -5.99 -5.37 -3.68
CA TYR A 63 -6.05 -4.34 -4.71
C TYR A 63 -6.79 -4.90 -5.93
N PRO A 64 -8.13 -4.81 -5.98
CA PRO A 64 -8.90 -5.35 -7.09
C PRO A 64 -8.79 -4.47 -8.33
N GLY A 65 -8.72 -5.10 -9.49
CA GLY A 65 -8.86 -4.44 -10.78
C GLY A 65 -10.18 -4.83 -11.43
N ALA A 66 -10.80 -3.90 -12.15
CA ALA A 66 -12.03 -4.16 -12.90
C ALA A 66 -12.12 -3.31 -14.16
N VAL A 67 -12.84 -3.82 -15.17
CA VAL A 67 -13.23 -3.04 -16.34
C VAL A 67 -14.44 -2.18 -16.00
N VAL A 68 -14.36 -0.88 -16.29
CA VAL A 68 -15.46 0.05 -16.03
C VAL A 68 -16.65 -0.30 -16.95
N ALA A 69 -17.86 -0.33 -16.39
CA ALA A 69 -19.08 -0.52 -17.14
C ALA A 69 -19.24 0.56 -18.23
N GLY A 70 -19.50 0.14 -19.46
CA GLY A 70 -19.61 1.05 -20.59
C GLY A 70 -18.27 1.57 -21.15
N ALA A 71 -17.15 0.97 -20.77
CA ALA A 71 -15.84 1.30 -21.34
C ALA A 71 -15.87 1.08 -22.87
N LYS A 72 -15.37 2.06 -23.63
CA LYS A 72 -15.33 1.99 -25.11
C LYS A 72 -14.46 0.85 -25.63
N ASN A 73 -13.39 0.52 -24.89
CA ASN A 73 -12.42 -0.52 -25.23
C ASN A 73 -12.43 -1.64 -24.17
N ALA A 74 -13.61 -2.16 -23.82
CA ALA A 74 -13.80 -3.14 -22.75
C ALA A 74 -12.97 -4.43 -22.95
N GLU A 75 -12.88 -4.95 -24.20
CA GLU A 75 -12.08 -6.13 -24.51
C GLU A 75 -10.60 -5.90 -24.23
N VAL A 76 -10.04 -4.80 -24.74
CA VAL A 76 -8.62 -4.45 -24.51
C VAL A 76 -8.32 -4.24 -23.03
N ALA A 77 -9.25 -3.63 -22.29
CA ALA A 77 -9.13 -3.46 -20.85
C ALA A 77 -9.15 -4.81 -20.10
N ALA A 78 -10.01 -5.73 -20.50
CA ALA A 78 -10.06 -7.09 -19.96
C ALA A 78 -8.78 -7.88 -20.27
N ASP A 79 -8.26 -7.80 -21.49
CA ASP A 79 -7.01 -8.41 -21.90
C ASP A 79 -5.84 -7.87 -21.09
N PHE A 80 -5.80 -6.56 -20.83
CA PHE A 80 -4.77 -5.95 -20.00
C PHE A 80 -4.84 -6.45 -18.55
N LEU A 81 -6.02 -6.54 -17.95
CA LEU A 81 -6.18 -7.10 -16.60
C LEU A 81 -5.76 -8.57 -16.54
N ASN A 82 -6.13 -9.36 -17.55
CA ASN A 82 -5.69 -10.75 -17.67
C ASN A 82 -4.16 -10.84 -17.81
N PHE A 83 -3.55 -9.99 -18.64
CA PHE A 83 -2.09 -9.89 -18.76
C PHE A 83 -1.44 -9.58 -17.39
N CYS A 84 -1.96 -8.61 -16.65
CA CYS A 84 -1.43 -8.24 -15.33
C CYS A 84 -1.45 -9.42 -14.34
N SER A 85 -2.42 -10.32 -14.43
CA SER A 85 -2.60 -11.44 -13.49
C SER A 85 -1.98 -12.76 -13.93
N THR A 86 -1.59 -12.90 -15.20
CA THR A 86 -1.11 -14.18 -15.78
C THR A 86 0.27 -14.12 -16.41
N ASN A 87 0.71 -12.93 -16.85
CA ASN A 87 2.00 -12.80 -17.52
C ASN A 87 3.15 -12.77 -16.50
N ALA A 88 4.14 -13.65 -16.69
CA ALA A 88 5.25 -13.82 -15.76
C ALA A 88 6.09 -12.54 -15.57
N GLU A 89 6.29 -11.74 -16.62
CA GLU A 89 7.05 -10.49 -16.49
C GLU A 89 6.24 -9.41 -15.78
N ALA A 90 4.93 -9.33 -16.04
CA ALA A 90 4.04 -8.43 -15.29
C ALA A 90 4.03 -8.78 -13.80
N LEU A 91 3.92 -10.06 -13.46
CA LEU A 91 3.95 -10.52 -12.06
C LEU A 91 5.29 -10.22 -11.36
N LYS A 92 6.42 -10.35 -12.05
CA LYS A 92 7.72 -9.94 -11.51
C LYS A 92 7.78 -8.44 -11.21
N ILE A 93 7.16 -7.62 -12.06
CA ILE A 93 7.10 -6.18 -11.81
C ILE A 93 6.28 -5.88 -10.56
N PHE A 94 5.11 -6.50 -10.40
CA PHE A 94 4.31 -6.36 -9.18
C PHE A 94 5.10 -6.80 -7.93
N GLN A 95 5.75 -7.96 -7.97
CA GLN A 95 6.58 -8.46 -6.86
C GLN A 95 7.71 -7.51 -6.51
N LYS A 96 8.36 -6.91 -7.52
CA LYS A 96 9.41 -5.90 -7.31
C LYS A 96 8.92 -4.72 -6.46
N TYR A 97 7.65 -4.36 -6.57
CA TYR A 97 7.03 -3.27 -5.81
C TYR A 97 6.25 -3.74 -4.57
N GLY A 98 6.48 -4.97 -4.12
CA GLY A 98 5.91 -5.49 -2.88
C GLY A 98 4.49 -6.01 -2.99
N PHE A 99 3.99 -6.27 -4.21
CA PHE A 99 2.67 -6.88 -4.44
C PHE A 99 2.80 -8.37 -4.71
N GLU A 100 1.82 -9.13 -4.28
CA GLU A 100 1.67 -10.55 -4.58
C GLU A 100 0.33 -10.81 -5.28
N LEU A 101 0.25 -11.86 -6.06
CA LEU A 101 -1.01 -12.32 -6.63
C LEU A 101 -1.87 -12.93 -5.52
N ALA A 102 -3.13 -12.52 -5.45
CA ALA A 102 -4.09 -13.01 -4.46
C ALA A 102 -4.55 -14.43 -4.74
#